data_e05b62bd438467fdd9d62b879943a2b1
#
_entry.id   e05b62bd438467fdd9d62b879943a2b1
#
_cell.length_a   1.000
_cell.length_b   1.000
_cell.length_c   1.000
_cell.angle_alpha   90.00
_cell.angle_beta   90.00
_cell.angle_gamma   90.00
#
_symmetry.space_group_name_H-M   'P 1'
#
loop_
_entity.id
_entity.type
_entity.pdbx_description
1 polymer ?
#
loop_
_entity_poly.entity_id
_entity_poly.type
_entity_poly.pdbx_seq_one_letter_code
_entity_poly.pdbx_strand_id
1 'polypeptide(L)'
;MMNLSRYYFILTILTFGALTSCGNILENSDPGMPEGLTGELHIDLQTDATLQVNTKATTDVQETNIDTYKGTLSFTMTPKTGTTVPNGTTLPTVPGTYIVPIGSYTFQAKNDKVMNNKFAWNYPVLASVQEERTISHTTPVNLTLTCTLQNSIIAVDAAAWTALLGTVDVTAFQVVDMENVPAYGTPITGGTSLLASGSTTTLHSGMLYAKSDLANVKIVLDGKLKGATDKTFRAVAPVKPSDTATTIGAKNKYNVSFNLDESKGTLTLSIVVDTNVTPVDIVIPIIPESDSTQ
;
A
#
# COMPACT_ATOMS: atom_id res chain seq x y z
N MET A 1 67.62 22.77 -15.40
CA MET A 1 66.61 23.84 -15.34
C MET A 1 65.57 23.42 -14.25
N MET A 2 65.72 24.18 -13.19
CA MET A 2 64.85 24.00 -11.99
C MET A 2 63.44 24.53 -12.28
N ASN A 3 62.43 23.83 -11.86
CA ASN A 3 61.14 24.46 -11.62
C ASN A 3 60.59 23.97 -10.28
N LEU A 4 60.59 24.88 -9.34
CA LEU A 4 59.99 24.77 -8.03
C LEU A 4 58.45 24.73 -8.19
N SER A 5 57.85 23.66 -7.78
CA SER A 5 56.40 23.62 -7.55
C SER A 5 56.10 24.04 -6.11
N ARG A 6 55.35 25.09 -5.97
CA ARG A 6 54.96 25.73 -4.71
C ARG A 6 53.96 24.87 -3.96
N TYR A 7 54.32 24.47 -2.77
CA TYR A 7 53.37 23.92 -1.78
C TYR A 7 52.45 25.02 -1.27
N TYR A 8 51.20 24.98 -1.66
CA TYR A 8 50.16 25.73 -0.98
C TYR A 8 49.68 24.92 0.20
N PHE A 9 50.10 25.30 1.39
CA PHE A 9 49.56 24.87 2.65
C PHE A 9 48.19 25.55 2.79
N ILE A 10 47.11 24.83 2.47
CA ILE A 10 45.77 25.29 2.79
C ILE A 10 45.51 24.84 4.24
N LEU A 11 45.66 25.77 5.13
CA LEU A 11 45.21 25.66 6.53
C LEU A 11 43.69 25.70 6.51
N THR A 12 43.07 24.54 6.46
CA THR A 12 41.61 24.41 6.64
C THR A 12 41.35 24.61 8.12
N ILE A 13 40.95 25.79 8.49
CA ILE A 13 40.38 26.08 9.80
C ILE A 13 39.04 25.35 9.82
N LEU A 14 39.01 24.20 10.50
CA LEU A 14 37.77 23.57 10.93
C LEU A 14 37.11 24.49 11.95
N THR A 15 36.34 25.45 11.46
CA THR A 15 35.34 26.08 12.31
C THR A 15 34.28 25.01 12.60
N PHE A 16 34.38 24.40 13.78
CA PHE A 16 33.26 23.76 14.44
C PHE A 16 32.18 24.84 14.61
N GLY A 17 31.38 25.02 13.56
CA GLY A 17 30.09 25.65 13.67
C GLY A 17 29.23 24.71 14.51
N ALA A 18 29.14 24.99 15.80
CA ALA A 18 28.05 24.51 16.58
C ALA A 18 26.77 24.97 15.87
N LEU A 19 26.22 24.08 15.04
CA LEU A 19 24.84 24.15 14.69
C LEU A 19 24.08 23.92 16.00
N THR A 20 23.89 25.00 16.72
CA THR A 20 22.77 25.10 17.63
C THR A 20 21.54 24.97 16.75
N SER A 21 21.17 23.72 16.46
CA SER A 21 19.80 23.41 16.12
C SER A 21 18.98 24.00 17.26
N CYS A 22 18.41 25.18 17.01
CA CYS A 22 17.26 25.64 17.77
C CYS A 22 16.12 24.65 17.44
N GLY A 23 16.23 23.44 18.00
CA GLY A 23 15.05 22.65 18.29
C GLY A 23 14.19 23.58 19.13
N ASN A 24 12.94 23.76 18.75
CA ASN A 24 11.94 24.31 19.61
C ASN A 24 11.91 23.47 20.88
N ILE A 25 12.80 23.78 21.80
CA ILE A 25 12.62 23.45 23.19
C ILE A 25 11.39 24.29 23.54
N LEU A 26 10.22 23.66 23.45
CA LEU A 26 9.07 24.17 24.15
C LEU A 26 9.49 24.17 25.63
N GLU A 27 10.06 25.28 26.07
CA GLU A 27 10.12 25.64 27.48
C GLU A 27 8.66 25.84 27.99
N ASN A 28 7.87 24.79 27.91
CA ASN A 28 6.73 24.57 28.76
C ASN A 28 7.16 23.70 29.93
N SER A 29 8.21 24.15 30.65
CA SER A 29 8.30 23.80 32.03
C SER A 29 7.12 24.52 32.70
N ASP A 30 6.01 23.78 32.82
CA ASP A 30 4.93 24.17 33.72
C ASP A 30 5.58 24.43 35.08
N PRO A 31 5.58 25.69 35.62
CA PRO A 31 6.30 26.06 36.84
C PRO A 31 5.84 25.31 38.10
N GLY A 32 4.95 24.34 37.96
CA GLY A 32 4.41 23.51 39.01
C GLY A 32 4.85 22.06 39.07
N MET A 33 5.66 21.57 38.11
CA MET A 33 6.07 20.16 38.12
C MET A 33 7.38 20.00 38.93
N PRO A 34 7.43 19.17 39.99
CA PRO A 34 8.65 18.94 40.75
C PRO A 34 9.75 18.39 39.84
N GLU A 35 10.98 18.93 39.97
CA GLU A 35 12.17 18.37 39.33
C GLU A 35 12.27 16.87 39.66
N GLY A 36 12.46 16.02 38.64
CA GLY A 36 12.57 14.57 38.83
C GLY A 36 11.33 13.76 38.42
N LEU A 37 10.22 14.40 38.07
CA LEU A 37 9.01 13.72 37.57
C LEU A 37 8.90 13.70 36.04
N THR A 38 9.93 14.16 35.32
CA THR A 38 9.97 14.19 33.86
C THR A 38 11.21 13.48 33.31
N GLY A 39 11.09 12.98 32.10
CA GLY A 39 12.19 12.35 31.36
C GLY A 39 12.18 12.80 29.89
N GLU A 40 13.32 12.62 29.24
CA GLU A 40 13.53 13.01 27.85
C GLU A 40 13.09 11.90 26.90
N LEU A 41 12.35 12.25 25.86
CA LEU A 41 11.81 11.37 24.83
C LEU A 41 12.15 11.93 23.43
N HIS A 42 12.89 11.14 22.65
CA HIS A 42 13.15 11.42 21.23
C HIS A 42 12.31 10.48 20.37
N ILE A 43 11.54 11.03 19.44
CA ILE A 43 10.67 10.25 18.56
C ILE A 43 11.05 10.52 17.12
N ASP A 44 11.30 9.45 16.37
CA ASP A 44 11.45 9.44 14.92
C ASP A 44 10.36 8.57 14.29
N LEU A 45 9.82 9.03 13.14
CA LEU A 45 8.84 8.29 12.36
C LEU A 45 9.44 7.89 11.02
N GLN A 46 9.35 6.61 10.71
CA GLN A 46 9.83 6.03 9.45
C GLN A 46 8.68 5.33 8.73
N THR A 47 8.83 5.19 7.41
CA THR A 47 7.94 4.39 6.57
C THR A 47 8.73 3.22 6.00
N ASP A 48 8.14 2.03 6.07
CA ASP A 48 8.62 0.86 5.35
C ASP A 48 7.68 0.62 4.15
N ALA A 49 8.19 0.96 2.98
CA ALA A 49 7.47 0.85 1.71
C ALA A 49 7.57 -0.54 1.07
N THR A 50 8.15 -1.51 1.77
CA THR A 50 8.33 -2.86 1.26
C THR A 50 6.98 -3.56 1.08
N LEU A 51 6.70 -4.00 -0.14
CA LEU A 51 5.53 -4.79 -0.49
C LEU A 51 5.92 -6.23 -0.73
N GLN A 52 5.11 -7.15 -0.24
CA GLN A 52 5.21 -8.54 -0.60
C GLN A 52 4.57 -8.72 -1.98
N VAL A 53 5.39 -8.99 -2.99
CA VAL A 53 4.95 -9.38 -4.32
C VAL A 53 5.06 -10.88 -4.39
N ASN A 54 3.92 -11.56 -4.42
CA ASN A 54 3.89 -13.02 -4.52
C ASN A 54 4.19 -13.46 -5.95
N THR A 55 5.39 -13.18 -6.44
CA THR A 55 5.89 -13.75 -7.69
C THR A 55 6.86 -14.88 -7.36
N LYS A 56 7.03 -15.86 -8.27
CA LYS A 56 8.03 -16.94 -8.13
C LYS A 56 9.46 -16.40 -7.93
N ALA A 57 9.72 -15.13 -8.25
CA ALA A 57 10.92 -14.40 -7.90
C ALA A 57 10.57 -13.54 -6.67
N THR A 58 11.06 -13.93 -5.51
CA THR A 58 10.94 -13.20 -4.24
C THR A 58 11.76 -11.91 -4.29
N THR A 59 11.30 -10.93 -5.05
CA THR A 59 11.83 -9.58 -5.00
C THR A 59 10.76 -8.69 -4.39
N ASP A 60 11.00 -8.29 -3.14
CA ASP A 60 10.23 -7.24 -2.51
C ASP A 60 10.33 -5.98 -3.37
N VAL A 61 9.20 -5.47 -3.81
CA VAL A 61 9.13 -4.23 -4.60
C VAL A 61 8.82 -3.09 -3.65
N GLN A 62 9.68 -2.08 -3.66
CA GLN A 62 9.42 -0.85 -2.93
C GLN A 62 8.27 -0.08 -3.59
N GLU A 63 7.27 0.29 -2.82
CA GLU A 63 6.21 1.19 -3.26
C GLU A 63 6.68 2.64 -3.08
N THR A 64 7.12 3.26 -4.17
CA THR A 64 7.71 4.60 -4.15
C THR A 64 6.75 5.71 -3.71
N ASN A 65 5.44 5.46 -3.79
CA ASN A 65 4.44 6.47 -3.42
C ASN A 65 4.17 6.52 -1.90
N ILE A 66 4.58 5.52 -1.12
CA ILE A 66 4.33 5.50 0.33
C ILE A 66 5.13 6.59 1.04
N ASP A 67 6.34 6.88 0.59
CA ASP A 67 7.19 7.93 1.18
C ASP A 67 6.55 9.33 1.10
N THR A 68 5.69 9.57 0.11
CA THR A 68 4.96 10.84 0.01
C THR A 68 4.01 11.07 1.16
N TYR A 69 3.61 10.00 1.87
CA TYR A 69 2.72 10.08 3.02
C TYR A 69 3.44 10.21 4.36
N LYS A 70 4.77 10.19 4.38
CA LYS A 70 5.56 10.36 5.62
C LYS A 70 5.18 11.64 6.36
N GLY A 71 4.96 12.74 5.64
CA GLY A 71 4.53 14.03 6.21
C GLY A 71 3.11 14.03 6.79
N THR A 72 2.31 12.98 6.55
CA THR A 72 0.95 12.84 7.10
C THR A 72 0.89 11.94 8.33
N LEU A 73 2.04 11.40 8.74
CA LEU A 73 2.11 10.53 9.92
C LEU A 73 2.02 11.37 11.19
N SER A 74 1.19 10.91 12.09
CA SER A 74 1.11 11.36 13.47
C SER A 74 1.30 10.16 14.41
N PHE A 75 1.65 10.42 15.65
CA PHE A 75 1.68 9.35 16.64
C PHE A 75 0.80 9.66 17.83
N THR A 76 0.45 8.62 18.55
CA THR A 76 -0.24 8.70 19.83
C THR A 76 0.65 8.15 20.92
N MET A 77 0.72 8.87 22.04
CA MET A 77 1.34 8.47 23.29
C MET A 77 0.24 8.31 24.32
N THR A 78 0.02 7.08 24.79
CA THR A 78 -1.05 6.77 25.73
C THR A 78 -0.45 6.25 27.04
N PRO A 79 -0.74 6.90 28.18
CA PRO A 79 -0.25 6.43 29.46
C PRO A 79 -0.86 5.07 29.82
N LYS A 80 -0.03 4.16 30.35
CA LYS A 80 -0.51 2.88 30.87
C LYS A 80 -1.08 3.06 32.27
N THR A 81 -1.87 2.08 32.70
CA THR A 81 -2.41 2.01 34.06
C THR A 81 -1.28 2.18 35.10
N GLY A 82 -1.45 3.09 36.02
CA GLY A 82 -0.45 3.44 37.04
C GLY A 82 0.52 4.56 36.65
N THR A 83 0.48 5.05 35.42
CA THR A 83 1.21 6.26 35.01
C THR A 83 0.36 7.49 35.32
N THR A 84 0.89 8.38 36.15
CA THR A 84 0.23 9.65 36.47
C THR A 84 0.70 10.73 35.52
N VAL A 85 -0.22 11.25 34.72
CA VAL A 85 0.00 12.44 33.88
C VAL A 85 -0.66 13.62 34.58
N PRO A 86 0.08 14.67 34.94
CA PRO A 86 -0.50 15.85 35.58
C PRO A 86 -1.59 16.49 34.72
N ASN A 87 -2.60 17.04 35.37
CA ASN A 87 -3.69 17.74 34.70
C ASN A 87 -3.14 18.93 33.90
N GLY A 88 -3.60 19.09 32.66
CA GLY A 88 -3.13 20.14 31.76
C GLY A 88 -1.89 19.77 30.94
N THR A 89 -1.23 18.63 31.18
CA THR A 89 -0.10 18.17 30.37
C THR A 89 -0.58 17.73 29.00
N THR A 90 -0.08 18.37 27.95
CA THR A 90 -0.30 17.92 26.56
C THR A 90 0.79 16.95 26.17
N LEU A 91 0.42 15.69 25.88
CA LEU A 91 1.35 14.71 25.36
C LEU A 91 1.65 14.97 23.87
N PRO A 92 2.89 14.72 23.42
CA PRO A 92 3.28 14.98 22.04
C PRO A 92 2.51 14.10 21.04
N THR A 93 2.25 14.65 19.85
CA THR A 93 1.53 13.97 18.75
C THR A 93 2.29 14.00 17.41
N VAL A 94 3.46 14.65 17.39
CA VAL A 94 4.34 14.75 16.21
C VAL A 94 5.75 14.30 16.57
N PRO A 95 6.60 13.90 15.60
CA PRO A 95 7.99 13.52 15.89
C PRO A 95 8.79 14.70 16.45
N GLY A 96 9.79 14.40 17.27
CA GLY A 96 10.66 15.43 17.87
C GLY A 96 11.24 14.99 19.21
N THR A 97 11.81 15.97 19.93
CA THR A 97 12.35 15.80 21.27
C THR A 97 11.45 16.49 22.28
N TYR A 98 11.11 15.78 23.35
CA TYR A 98 10.13 16.23 24.35
C TYR A 98 10.59 15.93 25.76
N ILE A 99 10.18 16.76 26.68
CA ILE A 99 10.23 16.49 28.11
C ILE A 99 8.82 16.09 28.55
N VAL A 100 8.63 14.88 29.01
CA VAL A 100 7.32 14.32 29.36
C VAL A 100 7.33 13.68 30.73
N PRO A 101 6.18 13.51 31.39
CA PRO A 101 6.10 12.84 32.70
C PRO A 101 6.73 11.44 32.66
N ILE A 102 7.42 11.07 33.74
CA ILE A 102 7.94 9.69 33.88
C ILE A 102 6.78 8.71 33.99
N GLY A 103 6.98 7.49 33.47
CA GLY A 103 5.98 6.42 33.51
C GLY A 103 6.05 5.51 32.29
N SER A 104 5.14 4.56 32.26
CA SER A 104 5.04 3.62 31.14
C SER A 104 3.96 4.08 30.16
N TYR A 105 4.33 4.10 28.90
CA TYR A 105 3.47 4.57 27.82
C TYR A 105 3.42 3.56 26.68
N THR A 106 2.34 3.61 25.96
CA THR A 106 2.17 2.90 24.70
C THR A 106 2.22 3.91 23.57
N PHE A 107 2.98 3.58 22.53
CA PHE A 107 3.20 4.43 21.36
C PHE A 107 2.71 3.74 20.10
N GLN A 108 2.04 4.48 19.23
CA GLN A 108 1.65 4.02 17.91
C GLN A 108 1.68 5.19 16.93
N ALA A 109 2.28 4.99 15.78
CA ALA A 109 2.23 5.94 14.68
C ALA A 109 1.27 5.45 13.59
N LYS A 110 0.57 6.39 12.95
CA LYS A 110 -0.32 6.11 11.83
C LYS A 110 -0.57 7.36 11.01
N ASN A 111 -1.04 7.20 9.77
CA ASN A 111 -1.66 8.32 9.08
C ASN A 111 -3.14 8.46 9.50
N ASP A 112 -3.77 9.57 9.11
CA ASP A 112 -5.17 9.88 9.42
C ASP A 112 -6.17 9.06 8.58
N LYS A 113 -5.67 8.19 7.71
CA LYS A 113 -6.50 7.44 6.77
C LYS A 113 -7.21 6.27 7.45
N VAL A 114 -8.52 6.23 7.31
CA VAL A 114 -9.37 5.11 7.71
C VAL A 114 -10.13 4.65 6.47
N MET A 115 -9.85 3.43 6.03
CA MET A 115 -10.51 2.88 4.85
C MET A 115 -11.91 2.38 5.20
N ASN A 116 -12.93 3.19 4.93
CA ASN A 116 -14.33 2.83 5.17
C ASN A 116 -14.88 1.90 4.08
N ASN A 117 -14.44 2.11 2.83
CA ASN A 117 -14.83 1.26 1.70
C ASN A 117 -13.89 0.05 1.59
N LYS A 118 -14.36 -1.01 0.96
CA LYS A 118 -13.56 -2.22 0.68
C LYS A 118 -12.39 -1.92 -0.25
N PHE A 119 -12.59 -1.01 -1.20
CA PHE A 119 -11.60 -0.58 -2.18
C PHE A 119 -11.58 0.95 -2.27
N ALA A 120 -10.41 1.54 -2.49
CA ALA A 120 -10.26 2.98 -2.67
C ALA A 120 -9.02 3.30 -3.53
N TRP A 121 -9.16 4.29 -4.42
CA TRP A 121 -8.06 4.77 -5.26
C TRP A 121 -7.16 5.73 -4.46
N ASN A 122 -5.83 5.54 -4.59
CA ASN A 122 -4.81 6.40 -3.99
C ASN A 122 -5.00 6.59 -2.46
N TYR A 123 -5.30 5.51 -1.76
CA TYR A 123 -5.67 5.56 -0.34
C TYR A 123 -4.84 4.59 0.52
N PRO A 124 -3.52 4.80 0.67
CA PRO A 124 -2.70 3.98 1.54
C PRO A 124 -3.03 4.24 3.01
N VAL A 125 -3.25 3.17 3.76
CA VAL A 125 -3.38 3.20 5.22
C VAL A 125 -2.07 2.75 5.81
N LEU A 126 -1.44 3.60 6.62
CA LEU A 126 -0.14 3.36 7.23
C LEU A 126 -0.26 3.32 8.76
N ALA A 127 0.35 2.32 9.38
CA ALA A 127 0.46 2.25 10.83
C ALA A 127 1.72 1.52 11.26
N SER A 128 2.25 1.87 12.43
CA SER A 128 3.29 1.11 13.11
C SER A 128 2.67 0.01 13.98
N VAL A 129 3.49 -0.94 14.37
CA VAL A 129 3.18 -1.79 15.52
C VAL A 129 3.10 -0.90 16.76
N GLN A 130 2.28 -1.29 17.71
CA GLN A 130 2.19 -0.62 19.00
C GLN A 130 3.42 -1.01 19.85
N GLU A 131 4.13 0.00 20.36
CA GLU A 131 5.30 -0.19 21.19
C GLU A 131 5.09 0.34 22.60
N GLU A 132 5.68 -0.35 23.59
CA GLU A 132 5.65 0.07 24.97
C GLU A 132 7.04 0.51 25.41
N ARG A 133 7.14 1.68 26.09
CA ARG A 133 8.36 2.19 26.68
C ARG A 133 8.08 2.82 28.03
N THR A 134 9.08 2.69 28.91
CA THR A 134 9.08 3.39 30.20
C THR A 134 10.02 4.56 30.13
N ILE A 135 9.51 5.74 30.44
CA ILE A 135 10.27 6.99 30.50
C ILE A 135 10.75 7.21 31.94
N SER A 136 12.05 7.45 32.10
CA SER A 136 12.70 7.72 33.38
C SER A 136 13.41 9.07 33.32
N HIS A 137 13.73 9.65 34.46
CA HIS A 137 14.48 10.90 34.53
C HIS A 137 15.98 10.74 34.27
N THR A 138 16.49 9.52 34.28
CA THR A 138 17.95 9.25 34.24
C THR A 138 18.48 8.96 32.86
N THR A 139 17.62 8.53 31.93
CA THR A 139 18.05 8.07 30.62
C THR A 139 17.05 8.50 29.55
N PRO A 140 17.48 9.25 28.52
CA PRO A 140 16.65 9.59 27.39
C PRO A 140 16.12 8.33 26.68
N VAL A 141 14.86 8.36 26.28
CA VAL A 141 14.25 7.28 25.49
C VAL A 141 14.27 7.67 24.02
N ASN A 142 14.98 6.89 23.20
CA ASN A 142 14.96 7.02 21.75
C ASN A 142 13.96 6.01 21.18
N LEU A 143 12.97 6.48 20.44
CA LEU A 143 11.91 5.68 19.87
C LEU A 143 11.81 5.94 18.37
N THR A 144 11.98 4.89 17.57
CA THR A 144 11.73 4.92 16.13
C THR A 144 10.51 4.09 15.84
N LEU A 145 9.44 4.72 15.34
CA LEU A 145 8.21 4.02 14.94
C LEU A 145 8.19 3.87 13.42
N THR A 146 8.24 2.63 12.95
CA THR A 146 8.19 2.31 11.52
C THR A 146 6.76 2.00 11.11
N CYS A 147 6.18 2.85 10.27
CA CYS A 147 4.85 2.66 9.71
C CYS A 147 4.91 1.82 8.43
N THR A 148 4.05 0.82 8.36
CA THR A 148 3.92 -0.09 7.23
C THR A 148 2.54 0.01 6.63
N LEU A 149 2.40 -0.41 5.36
CA LEU A 149 1.11 -0.45 4.68
C LEU A 149 0.18 -1.46 5.36
N GLN A 150 -1.03 -1.04 5.70
CA GLN A 150 -2.05 -1.86 6.38
C GLN A 150 -3.09 -2.43 5.41
N ASN A 151 -3.08 -1.99 4.17
CA ASN A 151 -3.93 -2.50 3.09
C ASN A 151 -3.09 -3.18 1.99
N SER A 152 -3.76 -3.77 1.01
CA SER A 152 -3.15 -4.39 -0.16
C SER A 152 -3.26 -3.47 -1.36
N ILE A 153 -2.48 -3.75 -2.40
CA ILE A 153 -2.54 -3.07 -3.68
C ILE A 153 -3.00 -4.06 -4.74
N ILE A 154 -3.90 -3.62 -5.62
CA ILE A 154 -4.28 -4.33 -6.83
C ILE A 154 -3.83 -3.50 -8.02
N ALA A 155 -2.94 -4.04 -8.84
CA ALA A 155 -2.38 -3.39 -10.01
C ALA A 155 -2.66 -4.21 -11.26
N VAL A 156 -2.86 -3.56 -12.40
CA VAL A 156 -3.07 -4.22 -13.68
C VAL A 156 -1.83 -4.02 -14.54
N ASP A 157 -1.33 -5.09 -15.14
CA ASP A 157 -0.25 -5.02 -16.12
C ASP A 157 -0.74 -4.31 -17.38
N ALA A 158 -0.17 -3.14 -17.66
CA ALA A 158 -0.58 -2.30 -18.78
C ALA A 158 -0.28 -2.92 -20.16
N ALA A 159 0.80 -3.72 -20.26
CA ALA A 159 1.15 -4.38 -21.52
C ALA A 159 0.18 -5.54 -21.79
N ALA A 160 -0.10 -6.36 -20.78
CA ALA A 160 -1.09 -7.43 -20.86
C ALA A 160 -2.51 -6.89 -21.15
N TRP A 161 -2.86 -5.75 -20.54
CA TRP A 161 -4.12 -5.06 -20.83
C TRP A 161 -4.21 -4.62 -22.31
N THR A 162 -3.16 -4.00 -22.82
CA THR A 162 -3.11 -3.56 -24.22
C THR A 162 -3.23 -4.75 -25.18
N ALA A 163 -2.58 -5.86 -24.88
CA ALA A 163 -2.68 -7.09 -25.66
C ALA A 163 -4.12 -7.66 -25.65
N LEU A 164 -4.77 -7.68 -24.46
CA LEU A 164 -6.15 -8.11 -24.32
C LEU A 164 -7.10 -7.29 -25.21
N LEU A 165 -6.94 -5.96 -25.21
CA LEU A 165 -7.74 -5.06 -26.04
C LEU A 165 -7.56 -5.28 -27.55
N GLY A 166 -6.50 -5.96 -27.98
CA GLY A 166 -6.34 -6.40 -29.37
C GLY A 166 -7.40 -7.43 -29.80
N THR A 167 -7.83 -8.29 -28.88
CA THR A 167 -8.70 -9.46 -29.15
C THR A 167 -10.10 -9.33 -28.56
N VAL A 168 -10.26 -8.54 -27.49
CA VAL A 168 -11.50 -8.43 -26.72
C VAL A 168 -12.02 -6.98 -26.75
N ASP A 169 -13.32 -6.83 -26.99
CA ASP A 169 -14.06 -5.61 -26.69
C ASP A 169 -14.56 -5.71 -25.24
N VAL A 170 -13.88 -5.00 -24.34
CA VAL A 170 -14.23 -4.97 -22.93
C VAL A 170 -15.46 -4.12 -22.68
N THR A 171 -16.41 -4.62 -21.90
CA THR A 171 -17.61 -3.89 -21.50
C THR A 171 -17.61 -3.49 -20.04
N ALA A 172 -16.95 -4.28 -19.17
CA ALA A 172 -16.69 -3.93 -17.78
C ALA A 172 -15.41 -4.61 -17.28
N PHE A 173 -14.68 -3.94 -16.41
CA PHE A 173 -13.53 -4.49 -15.74
C PHE A 173 -13.49 -3.92 -14.31
N GLN A 174 -13.64 -4.77 -13.31
CA GLN A 174 -13.86 -4.34 -11.94
C GLN A 174 -13.31 -5.33 -10.91
N VAL A 175 -13.06 -4.83 -9.71
CA VAL A 175 -12.79 -5.63 -8.52
C VAL A 175 -14.03 -5.63 -7.64
N VAL A 176 -14.33 -6.79 -7.06
CA VAL A 176 -15.48 -7.00 -6.17
C VAL A 176 -15.06 -7.79 -4.94
N ASP A 177 -15.81 -7.66 -3.86
CA ASP A 177 -15.71 -8.57 -2.71
C ASP A 177 -17.08 -9.21 -2.51
N MET A 178 -17.26 -10.36 -3.16
CA MET A 178 -18.51 -11.14 -3.11
C MET A 178 -18.21 -12.63 -3.29
N GLU A 179 -18.94 -13.44 -2.54
CA GLU A 179 -18.79 -14.90 -2.59
C GLU A 179 -19.18 -15.46 -3.97
N ASN A 180 -20.32 -15.04 -4.48
CA ASN A 180 -20.85 -15.52 -5.76
C ASN A 180 -20.98 -14.34 -6.74
N VAL A 181 -20.22 -14.39 -7.82
CA VAL A 181 -20.36 -13.43 -8.91
C VAL A 181 -21.48 -13.89 -9.84
N PRO A 182 -22.50 -13.05 -10.13
CA PRO A 182 -23.57 -13.43 -11.00
C PRO A 182 -23.09 -13.71 -12.43
N ALA A 183 -23.87 -14.46 -13.20
CA ALA A 183 -23.57 -14.75 -14.60
C ALA A 183 -23.52 -13.47 -15.45
N TYR A 184 -22.87 -13.56 -16.61
CA TYR A 184 -22.82 -12.48 -17.60
C TYR A 184 -24.25 -11.98 -17.92
N GLY A 185 -24.37 -10.67 -18.12
CA GLY A 185 -25.68 -10.03 -18.36
C GLY A 185 -26.39 -9.56 -17.08
N THR A 186 -26.02 -10.07 -15.92
CA THR A 186 -26.54 -9.56 -14.65
C THR A 186 -25.60 -8.49 -14.10
N PRO A 187 -26.08 -7.25 -13.81
CA PRO A 187 -25.27 -6.19 -13.26
C PRO A 187 -24.64 -6.60 -11.92
N ILE A 188 -23.39 -6.20 -11.74
CA ILE A 188 -22.70 -6.35 -10.45
C ILE A 188 -22.81 -5.04 -9.68
N THR A 189 -23.32 -5.12 -8.46
CA THR A 189 -23.42 -3.98 -7.55
C THR A 189 -22.30 -4.01 -6.51
N GLY A 190 -21.79 -2.84 -6.12
CA GLY A 190 -20.77 -2.73 -5.08
C GLY A 190 -19.34 -3.05 -5.54
N GLY A 191 -19.11 -3.24 -6.85
CA GLY A 191 -17.77 -3.34 -7.42
C GLY A 191 -17.10 -1.98 -7.60
N THR A 192 -15.76 -1.98 -7.68
CA THR A 192 -14.95 -0.82 -8.04
C THR A 192 -14.39 -1.02 -9.45
N SER A 193 -14.71 -0.11 -10.36
CA SER A 193 -14.20 -0.15 -11.74
C SER A 193 -12.67 0.04 -11.75
N LEU A 194 -11.99 -0.79 -12.53
CA LEU A 194 -10.56 -0.66 -12.86
C LEU A 194 -10.34 0.21 -14.09
N LEU A 195 -11.42 0.60 -14.76
CA LEU A 195 -11.41 1.50 -15.91
C LEU A 195 -11.61 2.94 -15.48
N ALA A 196 -11.02 3.85 -16.25
CA ALA A 196 -11.30 5.27 -16.14
C ALA A 196 -12.79 5.55 -16.39
N SER A 197 -13.32 6.59 -15.76
CA SER A 197 -14.73 6.95 -15.90
C SER A 197 -15.11 7.19 -17.36
N GLY A 198 -16.16 6.51 -17.81
CA GLY A 198 -16.66 6.61 -19.18
C GLY A 198 -15.80 5.89 -20.24
N SER A 199 -14.80 5.12 -19.85
CA SER A 199 -13.94 4.36 -20.76
C SER A 199 -14.17 2.85 -20.61
N THR A 200 -14.04 2.13 -21.72
CA THR A 200 -13.96 0.66 -21.75
C THR A 200 -12.57 0.15 -22.13
N THR A 201 -11.63 1.05 -22.45
CA THR A 201 -10.28 0.71 -22.92
C THR A 201 -9.17 1.30 -22.06
N THR A 202 -9.43 2.36 -21.32
CA THR A 202 -8.44 3.07 -20.52
C THR A 202 -8.53 2.61 -19.06
N LEU A 203 -7.43 2.13 -18.52
CA LEU A 203 -7.31 1.83 -17.09
C LEU A 203 -7.36 3.12 -16.26
N HIS A 204 -7.84 3.00 -15.04
CA HIS A 204 -7.74 4.10 -14.07
C HIS A 204 -6.27 4.41 -13.78
N SER A 205 -5.91 5.69 -13.74
CA SER A 205 -4.51 6.16 -13.59
C SER A 205 -3.96 6.08 -12.17
N GLY A 206 -4.76 5.70 -11.21
CA GLY A 206 -4.34 5.60 -9.82
C GLY A 206 -3.93 4.19 -9.41
N MET A 207 -3.52 4.08 -8.15
CA MET A 207 -3.25 2.82 -7.49
C MET A 207 -4.47 2.41 -6.67
N LEU A 208 -5.00 1.20 -6.89
CA LEU A 208 -6.15 0.70 -6.16
C LEU A 208 -5.68 0.01 -4.89
N TYR A 209 -6.17 0.50 -3.76
CA TYR A 209 -5.96 -0.13 -2.46
C TYR A 209 -7.18 -0.94 -2.06
N ALA A 210 -6.95 -2.12 -1.53
CA ALA A 210 -7.96 -3.00 -0.97
C ALA A 210 -7.75 -3.15 0.54
N LYS A 211 -8.82 -3.10 1.30
CA LYS A 211 -8.79 -3.35 2.74
C LYS A 211 -8.23 -4.75 2.99
N SER A 212 -7.29 -4.90 3.93
CA SER A 212 -6.83 -6.22 4.36
C SER A 212 -8.00 -7.00 4.98
N ASP A 213 -7.91 -8.32 5.05
CA ASP A 213 -8.93 -9.22 5.63
C ASP A 213 -10.18 -9.50 4.75
N LEU A 214 -10.30 -8.91 3.57
CA LEU A 214 -11.38 -9.27 2.66
C LEU A 214 -11.21 -10.71 2.17
N ALA A 215 -12.31 -11.50 2.22
CA ALA A 215 -12.25 -12.93 1.96
C ALA A 215 -12.62 -13.34 0.53
N ASN A 216 -13.42 -12.54 -0.16
CA ASN A 216 -14.01 -12.92 -1.44
C ASN A 216 -13.65 -11.94 -2.57
N VAL A 217 -12.42 -11.40 -2.52
CA VAL A 217 -11.97 -10.45 -3.54
C VAL A 217 -11.77 -11.16 -4.86
N LYS A 218 -12.38 -10.63 -5.90
CA LYS A 218 -12.30 -11.16 -7.27
C LYS A 218 -12.13 -10.05 -8.28
N ILE A 219 -11.39 -10.37 -9.32
CA ILE A 219 -11.35 -9.58 -10.55
C ILE A 219 -12.45 -10.10 -11.46
N VAL A 220 -13.24 -9.20 -12.03
CA VAL A 220 -14.30 -9.54 -12.97
C VAL A 220 -14.07 -8.75 -14.25
N LEU A 221 -14.01 -9.46 -15.36
CA LEU A 221 -13.88 -8.92 -16.71
C LEU A 221 -15.07 -9.37 -17.54
N ASP A 222 -15.86 -8.41 -18.04
CA ASP A 222 -16.91 -8.64 -19.00
C ASP A 222 -16.47 -8.15 -20.37
N GLY A 223 -16.78 -8.93 -21.40
CA GLY A 223 -16.41 -8.57 -22.75
C GLY A 223 -17.05 -9.45 -23.80
N LYS A 224 -16.64 -9.19 -25.03
CA LYS A 224 -16.94 -10.01 -26.22
C LYS A 224 -15.70 -10.15 -27.07
N LEU A 225 -15.59 -11.24 -27.81
CA LEU A 225 -14.53 -11.40 -28.80
C LEU A 225 -14.73 -10.45 -29.97
N LYS A 226 -13.66 -9.81 -30.40
CA LYS A 226 -13.65 -9.02 -31.65
C LYS A 226 -13.91 -9.91 -32.83
N GLY A 227 -14.77 -9.46 -33.75
CA GLY A 227 -15.15 -10.24 -34.93
C GLY A 227 -16.21 -11.32 -34.67
N ALA A 228 -16.62 -11.53 -33.41
CA ALA A 228 -17.65 -12.51 -33.03
C ALA A 228 -18.67 -11.85 -32.10
N THR A 229 -19.66 -11.17 -32.66
CA THR A 229 -20.60 -10.31 -31.92
C THR A 229 -21.49 -11.04 -30.91
N ASP A 230 -21.66 -12.32 -31.06
CA ASP A 230 -22.47 -13.23 -30.21
C ASP A 230 -21.62 -13.89 -29.08
N LYS A 231 -20.31 -13.77 -29.11
CA LYS A 231 -19.39 -14.40 -28.14
C LYS A 231 -19.10 -13.48 -26.97
N THR A 232 -20.07 -13.31 -26.11
CA THR A 232 -19.93 -12.56 -24.85
C THR A 232 -19.52 -13.48 -23.71
N PHE A 233 -18.77 -12.94 -22.75
CA PHE A 233 -18.30 -13.71 -21.60
C PHE A 233 -18.16 -12.84 -20.34
N ARG A 234 -18.16 -13.49 -19.18
CA ARG A 234 -17.68 -12.97 -17.91
C ARG A 234 -16.56 -13.86 -17.38
N ALA A 235 -15.41 -13.27 -17.21
CA ALA A 235 -14.24 -13.88 -16.63
C ALA A 235 -14.12 -13.46 -15.15
N VAL A 236 -13.88 -14.41 -14.25
CA VAL A 236 -13.79 -14.18 -12.80
C VAL A 236 -12.56 -14.87 -12.26
N ALA A 237 -11.66 -14.10 -11.64
CA ALA A 237 -10.47 -14.65 -10.99
C ALA A 237 -10.38 -14.21 -9.52
N PRO A 238 -10.07 -15.09 -8.57
CA PRO A 238 -9.89 -14.73 -7.18
C PRO A 238 -8.59 -13.93 -6.99
N VAL A 239 -8.63 -12.95 -6.08
CA VAL A 239 -7.44 -12.22 -5.61
C VAL A 239 -7.08 -12.76 -4.24
N LYS A 240 -5.99 -13.49 -4.16
CA LYS A 240 -5.50 -14.11 -2.92
C LYS A 240 -4.00 -14.36 -2.99
N PRO A 241 -3.27 -14.43 -1.87
CA PRO A 241 -1.82 -14.63 -1.89
C PRO A 241 -1.39 -16.06 -2.24
N SER A 242 -2.28 -17.05 -2.12
CA SER A 242 -2.05 -18.44 -2.51
C SER A 242 -3.38 -19.17 -2.66
N ASP A 243 -3.36 -20.38 -3.22
CA ASP A 243 -4.58 -21.21 -3.38
C ASP A 243 -5.20 -21.62 -2.04
N THR A 244 -4.41 -21.70 -0.98
CA THR A 244 -4.86 -22.04 0.36
C THR A 244 -5.29 -20.83 1.20
N ALA A 245 -4.96 -19.60 0.77
CA ALA A 245 -5.33 -18.41 1.51
C ALA A 245 -6.81 -18.11 1.39
N THR A 246 -7.40 -17.68 2.50
CA THR A 246 -8.83 -17.33 2.59
C THR A 246 -9.09 -15.83 2.49
N THR A 247 -8.06 -15.00 2.73
CA THR A 247 -8.16 -13.53 2.73
C THR A 247 -6.99 -12.89 2.03
N ILE A 248 -7.16 -11.66 1.57
CA ILE A 248 -6.03 -10.82 1.16
C ILE A 248 -5.32 -10.25 2.39
N GLY A 249 -3.99 -10.19 2.35
CA GLY A 249 -3.18 -9.70 3.47
C GLY A 249 -2.72 -8.25 3.28
N ALA A 250 -2.40 -7.57 4.39
CA ALA A 250 -1.71 -6.28 4.35
C ALA A 250 -0.34 -6.40 3.65
N LYS A 251 0.19 -5.30 3.11
CA LYS A 251 1.48 -5.21 2.41
C LYS A 251 1.60 -6.06 1.14
N ASN A 252 0.54 -6.69 0.66
CA ASN A 252 0.59 -7.46 -0.57
C ASN A 252 0.29 -6.59 -1.79
N LYS A 253 1.00 -6.85 -2.88
CA LYS A 253 0.69 -6.31 -4.19
C LYS A 253 0.28 -7.45 -5.11
N TYR A 254 -0.94 -7.39 -5.59
CA TYR A 254 -1.52 -8.35 -6.54
C TYR A 254 -1.44 -7.76 -7.95
N ASN A 255 -0.67 -8.40 -8.82
CA ASN A 255 -0.54 -7.98 -10.20
C ASN A 255 -1.51 -8.79 -11.06
N VAL A 256 -2.44 -8.12 -11.70
CA VAL A 256 -3.42 -8.71 -12.63
C VAL A 256 -2.86 -8.67 -14.04
N SER A 257 -2.72 -9.81 -14.67
CA SER A 257 -2.31 -9.94 -16.07
C SER A 257 -3.26 -10.87 -16.82
N PHE A 258 -3.10 -10.93 -18.14
CA PHE A 258 -3.97 -11.69 -19.03
C PHE A 258 -3.11 -12.52 -19.97
N ASN A 259 -3.42 -13.81 -20.09
CA ASN A 259 -2.85 -14.68 -21.11
C ASN A 259 -3.95 -15.04 -22.10
N LEU A 260 -3.64 -14.93 -23.38
CA LEU A 260 -4.49 -15.31 -24.48
C LEU A 260 -3.83 -16.45 -25.23
N ASP A 261 -4.50 -17.59 -25.31
CA ASP A 261 -4.05 -18.73 -26.11
C ASP A 261 -5.14 -19.08 -27.12
N GLU A 262 -4.80 -18.94 -28.39
CA GLU A 262 -5.68 -19.27 -29.50
C GLU A 262 -5.23 -20.60 -30.10
N SER A 263 -5.90 -21.67 -29.74
CA SER A 263 -5.59 -23.01 -30.24
C SER A 263 -6.85 -23.79 -30.60
N LYS A 264 -6.78 -24.54 -31.71
CA LYS A 264 -7.80 -25.49 -32.13
C LYS A 264 -9.24 -24.91 -32.22
N GLY A 265 -9.39 -23.65 -32.66
CA GLY A 265 -10.71 -23.03 -32.77
C GLY A 265 -11.32 -22.61 -31.43
N THR A 266 -10.50 -22.49 -30.41
CA THR A 266 -10.88 -21.92 -29.11
C THR A 266 -9.92 -20.80 -28.72
N LEU A 267 -10.45 -19.75 -28.08
CA LEU A 267 -9.66 -18.76 -27.37
C LEU A 267 -9.72 -19.10 -25.88
N THR A 268 -8.58 -19.34 -25.28
CA THR A 268 -8.48 -19.45 -23.81
C THR A 268 -7.98 -18.11 -23.28
N LEU A 269 -8.81 -17.45 -22.46
CA LEU A 269 -8.46 -16.27 -21.71
C LEU A 269 -8.19 -16.68 -20.26
N SER A 270 -6.95 -16.53 -19.83
CA SER A 270 -6.58 -16.73 -18.44
C SER A 270 -6.39 -15.39 -17.76
N ILE A 271 -7.07 -15.13 -16.64
CA ILE A 271 -6.76 -14.03 -15.74
C ILE A 271 -5.79 -14.56 -14.71
N VAL A 272 -4.58 -14.03 -14.73
CA VAL A 272 -3.52 -14.38 -13.77
C VAL A 272 -3.47 -13.29 -12.71
N VAL A 273 -3.82 -13.66 -11.49
CA VAL A 273 -3.68 -12.78 -10.32
C VAL A 273 -2.61 -13.39 -9.44
N ASP A 274 -1.37 -12.93 -9.63
CA ASP A 274 -0.23 -13.53 -8.95
C ASP A 274 0.16 -14.94 -9.46
N THR A 275 1.46 -15.22 -9.49
CA THR A 275 1.99 -16.50 -10.00
C THR A 275 1.84 -17.68 -9.04
N ASN A 276 1.47 -17.43 -7.78
CA ASN A 276 1.23 -18.47 -6.78
C ASN A 276 -0.23 -18.95 -6.71
N VAL A 277 -1.10 -18.36 -7.53
CA VAL A 277 -2.51 -18.75 -7.64
C VAL A 277 -2.71 -19.41 -8.99
N THR A 278 -3.42 -20.54 -9.01
CA THR A 278 -3.77 -21.21 -10.25
C THR A 278 -4.60 -20.27 -11.13
N PRO A 279 -4.15 -19.99 -12.37
CA PRO A 279 -4.92 -19.15 -13.28
C PRO A 279 -6.33 -19.72 -13.50
N VAL A 280 -7.29 -18.83 -13.65
CA VAL A 280 -8.65 -19.22 -14.03
C VAL A 280 -8.77 -19.09 -15.54
N ASP A 281 -8.87 -20.24 -16.22
CA ASP A 281 -8.99 -20.32 -17.67
C ASP A 281 -10.47 -20.25 -18.09
N ILE A 282 -10.77 -19.38 -19.03
CA ILE A 282 -12.07 -19.27 -19.65
C ILE A 282 -11.89 -19.65 -21.11
N VAL A 283 -12.45 -20.79 -21.45
CA VAL A 283 -12.42 -21.31 -22.82
C VAL A 283 -13.62 -20.75 -23.58
N ILE A 284 -13.36 -19.94 -24.60
CA ILE A 284 -14.36 -19.35 -25.47
C ILE A 284 -14.25 -20.08 -26.83
N PRO A 285 -15.25 -20.89 -27.23
CA PRO A 285 -15.23 -21.57 -28.52
C PRO A 285 -15.27 -20.53 -29.65
N ILE A 286 -14.25 -20.50 -30.50
CA ILE A 286 -14.26 -19.81 -31.77
C ILE A 286 -14.72 -20.87 -32.78
N ILE A 287 -16.01 -21.12 -32.86
CA ILE A 287 -16.57 -21.97 -33.91
C ILE A 287 -16.66 -21.09 -35.15
N PRO A 288 -15.93 -21.37 -36.23
CA PRO A 288 -16.26 -20.75 -37.49
C PRO A 288 -17.72 -21.09 -37.77
N GLU A 289 -18.51 -20.11 -38.20
CA GLU A 289 -19.83 -20.42 -38.76
C GLU A 289 -19.61 -21.51 -39.79
N SER A 290 -20.10 -22.72 -39.49
CA SER A 290 -20.18 -23.75 -40.51
C SER A 290 -21.05 -23.17 -41.61
N ASP A 291 -20.46 -23.01 -42.80
CA ASP A 291 -21.19 -22.72 -44.04
C ASP A 291 -22.44 -23.60 -44.06
N SER A 292 -23.57 -23.04 -43.67
CA SER A 292 -24.88 -23.67 -43.89
C SER A 292 -25.33 -23.36 -45.31
N THR A 293 -24.51 -23.82 -46.26
CA THR A 293 -24.93 -23.98 -47.64
C THR A 293 -25.09 -25.44 -47.93
N GLN A 294 -26.28 -25.98 -47.67
CA GLN A 294 -26.94 -26.98 -48.49
C GLN A 294 -28.43 -26.75 -48.50
#